data_1f23f829e8ba888e5776af2be9231f9c
#
_entry.id   1f23f829e8ba888e5776af2be9231f9c
#
_cell.length_a   1.000
_cell.length_b   1.000
_cell.length_c   1.000
_cell.angle_alpha   90.00
_cell.angle_beta   90.00
_cell.angle_gamma   90.00
#
_symmetry.space_group_name_H-M   'P 1'
#
loop_
_entity.id
_entity.type
_entity.pdbx_description
1 polymer ?
#
loop_
_entity_poly.entity_id
_entity_poly.type
_entity_poly.pdbx_seq_one_letter_code
_entity_poly.pdbx_strand_id
1 'polypeptide(L)'
;MPPPQRPQVDPRDAGLLADVSAGNVRLSSEQALQLYHEMPLAELGYWADARCRTLHGEHIRTYVIDRNINYTNVCTAKCTFCAFRRDAGDAEAYTLTNAEIIAKVNELQSIGGSQILMQGGMNPDLPLSWYQTLLCELGEACPDVHVHAFSPPEIVEFVHFFDPPGGDFRAKVRWVLERLQAAGLKSIPGGGGEIFASAVRRKIGLGKCNADTWLTVMHVAHELGMNTSATMMFGHIEGIADRIHHMDLVRKWQDKSLSDFERDGGGRYMAFI
;
A
#
# COMPACT_ATOMS: atom_id res chain seq x y z
N MET A 1 -31.18 23.44 -4.00
CA MET A 1 -30.12 24.48 -3.92
C MET A 1 -29.56 24.66 -5.32
N PRO A 2 -29.25 25.83 -5.81
CA PRO A 2 -28.54 25.99 -7.07
C PRO A 2 -27.15 25.33 -6.89
N PRO A 3 -26.57 24.75 -7.97
CA PRO A 3 -25.23 24.21 -7.89
C PRO A 3 -24.25 25.31 -7.45
N PRO A 4 -23.22 24.96 -6.67
CA PRO A 4 -22.23 25.93 -6.24
C PRO A 4 -21.60 26.58 -7.47
N GLN A 5 -21.52 27.92 -7.44
CA GLN A 5 -20.86 28.66 -8.52
C GLN A 5 -19.38 28.23 -8.56
N ARG A 6 -18.91 27.90 -9.74
CA ARG A 6 -17.52 27.52 -9.97
C ARG A 6 -16.60 28.69 -9.62
N PRO A 7 -15.56 28.49 -8.81
CA PRO A 7 -14.54 29.52 -8.58
C PRO A 7 -13.93 30.00 -9.90
N GLN A 8 -13.61 31.29 -10.00
CA GLN A 8 -12.89 31.80 -11.17
C GLN A 8 -11.44 31.37 -11.10
N VAL A 9 -11.04 30.55 -12.04
CA VAL A 9 -9.66 30.01 -12.21
C VAL A 9 -9.04 30.62 -13.44
N ASP A 10 -7.71 30.75 -13.49
CA ASP A 10 -7.00 31.14 -14.70
C ASP A 10 -7.42 30.21 -15.87
N PRO A 11 -7.84 30.73 -17.02
CA PRO A 11 -8.26 29.90 -18.14
C PRO A 11 -7.21 28.89 -18.61
N ARG A 12 -5.92 29.17 -18.41
CA ARG A 12 -4.81 28.25 -18.74
C ARG A 12 -4.81 27.03 -17.83
N ASP A 13 -5.00 27.23 -16.54
CA ASP A 13 -5.08 26.12 -15.56
C ASP A 13 -6.36 25.31 -15.75
N ALA A 14 -7.48 25.97 -16.07
CA ALA A 14 -8.73 25.29 -16.37
C ALA A 14 -8.62 24.38 -17.61
N GLY A 15 -7.92 24.82 -18.66
CA GLY A 15 -7.66 24.02 -19.86
C GLY A 15 -6.80 22.79 -19.56
N LEU A 16 -5.68 22.99 -18.85
CA LEU A 16 -4.82 21.89 -18.41
C LEU A 16 -5.58 20.87 -17.57
N LEU A 17 -6.36 21.32 -16.59
CA LEU A 17 -7.10 20.43 -15.71
C LEU A 17 -8.26 19.70 -16.41
N ALA A 18 -8.87 20.33 -17.42
CA ALA A 18 -9.83 19.63 -18.27
C ALA A 18 -9.17 18.47 -19.02
N ASP A 19 -7.99 18.66 -19.60
CA ASP A 19 -7.23 17.61 -20.27
C ASP A 19 -6.75 16.52 -19.31
N VAL A 20 -6.30 16.90 -18.10
CA VAL A 20 -5.93 15.94 -17.05
C VAL A 20 -7.14 15.11 -16.62
N SER A 21 -8.30 15.74 -16.41
CA SER A 21 -9.52 15.05 -15.98
C SER A 21 -10.05 14.10 -17.06
N ALA A 22 -9.90 14.47 -18.34
CA ALA A 22 -10.20 13.61 -19.47
C ALA A 22 -9.20 12.46 -19.67
N GLY A 23 -8.01 12.56 -19.08
CA GLY A 23 -6.93 11.55 -19.23
C GLY A 23 -6.02 11.77 -20.43
N ASN A 24 -6.13 12.92 -21.11
CA ASN A 24 -5.34 13.25 -22.29
C ASN A 24 -3.88 13.56 -21.94
N VAL A 25 -3.66 14.18 -20.78
CA VAL A 25 -2.34 14.55 -20.28
C VAL A 25 -2.20 14.21 -18.79
N ARG A 26 -0.96 14.20 -18.31
CA ARG A 26 -0.61 14.05 -16.89
C ARG A 26 0.12 15.30 -16.40
N LEU A 27 -0.13 15.71 -15.16
CA LEU A 27 0.62 16.80 -14.54
C LEU A 27 2.09 16.43 -14.37
N SER A 28 2.99 17.37 -14.63
CA SER A 28 4.37 17.29 -14.14
C SER A 28 4.42 17.56 -12.64
N SER A 29 5.54 17.24 -11.99
CA SER A 29 5.73 17.54 -10.56
C SER A 29 5.69 19.05 -10.29
N GLU A 30 6.22 19.86 -11.18
CA GLU A 30 6.20 21.33 -11.09
C GLU A 30 4.78 21.89 -11.23
N GLN A 31 4.01 21.41 -12.20
CA GLN A 31 2.60 21.79 -12.39
C GLN A 31 1.76 21.39 -11.17
N ALA A 32 1.97 20.16 -10.64
CA ALA A 32 1.27 19.70 -9.45
C ALA A 32 1.58 20.56 -8.22
N LEU A 33 2.86 20.96 -8.05
CA LEU A 33 3.29 21.82 -6.95
C LEU A 33 2.70 23.22 -7.08
N GLN A 34 2.69 23.80 -8.28
CA GLN A 34 2.09 25.10 -8.57
C GLN A 34 0.59 25.08 -8.24
N LEU A 35 -0.15 24.11 -8.78
CA LEU A 35 -1.59 23.96 -8.53
C LEU A 35 -1.90 23.79 -7.04
N TYR A 36 -1.08 23.06 -6.31
CA TYR A 36 -1.26 22.87 -4.87
C TYR A 36 -1.13 24.21 -4.10
N HIS A 37 -0.25 25.10 -4.51
CA HIS A 37 -0.02 26.39 -3.86
C HIS A 37 -1.03 27.46 -4.27
N GLU A 38 -1.45 27.46 -5.53
CA GLU A 38 -2.16 28.59 -6.14
C GLU A 38 -3.66 28.32 -6.30
N MET A 39 -4.07 27.04 -6.41
CA MET A 39 -5.47 26.71 -6.70
C MET A 39 -6.31 26.54 -5.45
N PRO A 40 -7.53 27.10 -5.40
CA PRO A 40 -8.47 26.83 -4.33
C PRO A 40 -8.81 25.35 -4.18
N LEU A 41 -8.88 24.85 -2.95
CA LEU A 41 -9.18 23.44 -2.67
C LEU A 41 -10.48 22.96 -3.32
N ALA A 42 -11.51 23.81 -3.34
CA ALA A 42 -12.79 23.47 -3.98
C ALA A 42 -12.67 23.22 -5.48
N GLU A 43 -11.78 23.95 -6.15
CA GLU A 43 -11.52 23.76 -7.58
C GLU A 43 -10.70 22.48 -7.84
N LEU A 44 -9.68 22.21 -7.03
CA LEU A 44 -8.96 20.92 -7.10
C LEU A 44 -9.93 19.75 -6.87
N GLY A 45 -10.85 19.89 -5.90
CA GLY A 45 -11.89 18.91 -5.63
C GLY A 45 -12.82 18.67 -6.82
N TYR A 46 -13.24 19.74 -7.50
CA TYR A 46 -14.06 19.65 -8.71
C TYR A 46 -13.36 18.84 -9.82
N TRP A 47 -12.10 19.14 -10.10
CA TRP A 47 -11.34 18.43 -11.13
C TRP A 47 -10.99 16.99 -10.74
N ALA A 48 -10.75 16.74 -9.46
CA ALA A 48 -10.55 15.39 -8.94
C ALA A 48 -11.83 14.54 -9.10
N ASP A 49 -13.01 15.11 -8.80
CA ASP A 49 -14.31 14.44 -9.03
C ASP A 49 -14.56 14.20 -10.52
N ALA A 50 -14.25 15.20 -11.39
CA ALA A 50 -14.35 15.02 -12.84
C ALA A 50 -13.47 13.84 -13.32
N ARG A 51 -12.22 13.74 -12.83
CA ARG A 51 -11.35 12.60 -13.12
C ARG A 51 -11.90 11.30 -12.60
N CYS A 52 -12.41 11.28 -11.37
CA CYS A 52 -13.03 10.09 -10.78
C CYS A 52 -14.22 9.58 -11.64
N ARG A 53 -15.06 10.49 -12.14
CA ARG A 53 -16.19 10.14 -13.03
C ARG A 53 -15.72 9.56 -14.35
N THR A 54 -14.64 10.12 -14.93
CA THR A 54 -14.04 9.58 -16.17
C THR A 54 -13.54 8.15 -15.97
N LEU A 55 -12.97 7.83 -14.80
CA LEU A 55 -12.41 6.50 -14.51
C LEU A 55 -13.47 5.47 -14.11
N HIS A 56 -14.49 5.87 -13.35
CA HIS A 56 -15.40 4.95 -12.66
C HIS A 56 -16.87 5.11 -13.07
N GLY A 57 -17.19 6.02 -13.97
CA GLY A 57 -18.57 6.38 -14.32
C GLY A 57 -19.24 7.24 -13.23
N GLU A 58 -20.50 7.63 -13.50
CA GLU A 58 -21.17 8.66 -12.70
C GLU A 58 -21.84 8.16 -11.41
N HIS A 59 -22.33 6.91 -11.41
CA HIS A 59 -23.32 6.49 -10.41
C HIS A 59 -22.89 5.34 -9.51
N ILE A 60 -21.84 4.60 -9.85
CA ILE A 60 -21.43 3.42 -9.07
C ILE A 60 -20.15 3.71 -8.30
N ARG A 61 -20.20 3.41 -7.00
CA ARG A 61 -19.03 3.33 -6.12
C ARG A 61 -19.05 1.97 -5.45
N THR A 62 -17.92 1.30 -5.47
CA THR A 62 -17.76 -0.01 -4.82
C THR A 62 -17.09 0.16 -3.47
N TYR A 63 -17.36 -0.76 -2.57
CA TYR A 63 -16.69 -0.89 -1.29
C TYR A 63 -16.41 -2.36 -0.98
N VAL A 64 -15.49 -2.61 -0.09
CA VAL A 64 -15.21 -3.94 0.43
C VAL A 64 -15.50 -3.94 1.94
N ILE A 65 -16.09 -5.02 2.44
CA ILE A 65 -16.18 -5.27 3.87
C ILE A 65 -14.96 -6.10 4.21
N ASP A 66 -14.00 -5.48 4.88
CA ASP A 66 -12.77 -6.14 5.31
C ASP A 66 -12.59 -6.07 6.83
N ARG A 67 -11.59 -6.79 7.30
CA ARG A 67 -11.15 -6.75 8.70
C ARG A 67 -9.65 -6.57 8.75
N ASN A 68 -9.21 -5.55 9.50
CA ASN A 68 -7.81 -5.40 9.85
C ASN A 68 -7.43 -6.39 10.96
N ILE A 69 -6.41 -7.21 10.70
CA ILE A 69 -5.88 -8.18 11.67
C ILE A 69 -4.39 -7.91 11.86
N ASN A 70 -4.01 -7.47 13.07
CA ASN A 70 -2.63 -7.39 13.46
C ASN A 70 -2.24 -8.68 14.17
N TYR A 71 -1.51 -9.58 13.50
CA TYR A 71 -1.17 -10.90 14.03
C TYR A 71 -0.12 -10.85 15.15
N THR A 72 0.69 -9.80 15.22
CA THR A 72 1.63 -9.53 16.30
C THR A 72 1.91 -8.03 16.42
N ASN A 73 2.15 -7.54 17.63
CA ASN A 73 2.62 -6.20 17.90
C ASN A 73 4.12 -6.13 18.24
N VAL A 74 4.79 -7.26 18.32
CA VAL A 74 6.24 -7.33 18.49
C VAL A 74 6.90 -6.83 17.20
N CYS A 75 7.74 -5.78 17.33
CA CYS A 75 8.30 -5.14 16.14
C CYS A 75 9.69 -4.55 16.42
N THR A 76 10.66 -4.88 15.56
CA THR A 76 12.02 -4.32 15.61
C THR A 76 12.08 -2.85 15.18
N ALA A 77 11.14 -2.39 14.32
CA ALA A 77 11.06 -0.98 13.96
C ALA A 77 10.52 -0.12 15.11
N LYS A 78 11.03 1.11 15.18
CA LYS A 78 10.67 2.10 16.20
C LYS A 78 10.04 3.33 15.57
N CYS A 79 9.02 3.12 14.72
CA CYS A 79 8.34 4.22 14.05
C CYS A 79 7.70 5.17 15.06
N THR A 80 7.96 6.47 14.92
CA THR A 80 7.56 7.49 15.90
C THR A 80 6.05 7.67 16.02
N PHE A 81 5.28 7.24 15.02
CA PHE A 81 3.82 7.34 14.95
C PHE A 81 3.09 6.04 15.31
N CYS A 82 3.82 4.92 15.54
CA CYS A 82 3.19 3.62 15.75
C CYS A 82 2.84 3.41 17.22
N ALA A 83 1.56 3.43 17.56
CA ALA A 83 1.05 3.16 18.91
C ALA A 83 0.99 1.65 19.24
N PHE A 84 1.02 0.76 18.24
CA PHE A 84 0.87 -0.69 18.42
C PHE A 84 2.16 -1.39 18.84
N ARG A 85 3.30 -0.88 18.42
CA ARG A 85 4.59 -1.53 18.61
C ARG A 85 4.90 -1.82 20.06
N ARG A 86 5.39 -3.04 20.32
CA ARG A 86 5.95 -3.49 21.61
C ARG A 86 7.32 -4.16 21.38
N ASP A 87 8.17 -4.15 22.40
CA ASP A 87 9.33 -5.02 22.43
C ASP A 87 8.91 -6.44 22.86
N ALA A 88 9.67 -7.48 22.49
CA ALA A 88 9.30 -8.88 22.75
C ALA A 88 9.10 -9.20 24.25
N GLY A 89 9.74 -8.45 25.16
CA GLY A 89 9.61 -8.62 26.62
C GLY A 89 8.51 -7.78 27.28
N ASP A 90 7.78 -6.97 26.53
CA ASP A 90 6.74 -6.10 27.08
C ASP A 90 5.53 -6.93 27.55
N ALA A 91 4.90 -6.53 28.66
CA ALA A 91 3.72 -7.22 29.20
C ALA A 91 2.51 -7.19 28.25
N GLU A 92 2.48 -6.23 27.34
CA GLU A 92 1.43 -6.08 26.33
C GLU A 92 1.83 -6.68 24.97
N ALA A 93 3.02 -7.31 24.87
CA ALA A 93 3.42 -7.99 23.64
C ALA A 93 2.55 -9.21 23.40
N TYR A 94 2.15 -9.39 22.13
CA TYR A 94 1.37 -10.54 21.73
C TYR A 94 1.75 -11.05 20.33
N THR A 95 1.46 -12.32 20.11
CA THR A 95 1.35 -12.95 18.79
C THR A 95 0.10 -13.82 18.84
N LEU A 96 -0.83 -13.58 17.92
CA LEU A 96 -2.06 -14.36 17.81
C LEU A 96 -1.76 -15.76 17.31
N THR A 97 -2.47 -16.74 17.81
CA THR A 97 -2.48 -18.08 17.25
C THR A 97 -3.26 -18.13 15.93
N ASN A 98 -2.98 -19.09 15.07
CA ASN A 98 -3.72 -19.29 13.82
C ASN A 98 -5.22 -19.47 14.08
N ALA A 99 -5.59 -20.19 15.15
CA ALA A 99 -6.98 -20.37 15.55
C ALA A 99 -7.69 -19.04 15.90
N GLU A 100 -7.02 -18.13 16.60
CA GLU A 100 -7.57 -16.81 16.92
C GLU A 100 -7.73 -15.95 15.64
N ILE A 101 -6.80 -16.06 14.70
CA ILE A 101 -6.88 -15.35 13.41
C ILE A 101 -8.05 -15.91 12.60
N ILE A 102 -8.17 -17.24 12.46
CA ILE A 102 -9.27 -17.90 11.76
C ILE A 102 -10.63 -17.55 12.40
N ALA A 103 -10.73 -17.51 13.72
CA ALA A 103 -11.96 -17.11 14.39
C ALA A 103 -12.39 -15.67 14.01
N LYS A 104 -11.41 -14.73 13.92
CA LYS A 104 -11.68 -13.36 13.47
C LYS A 104 -12.13 -13.30 12.01
N VAL A 105 -11.62 -14.18 11.15
CA VAL A 105 -12.03 -14.27 9.74
C VAL A 105 -13.45 -14.86 9.62
N ASN A 106 -13.79 -15.87 10.43
CA ASN A 106 -15.15 -16.42 10.48
C ASN A 106 -16.18 -15.37 10.94
N GLU A 107 -15.84 -14.55 11.93
CA GLU A 107 -16.69 -13.40 12.35
C GLU A 107 -16.90 -12.43 11.18
N LEU A 108 -15.85 -12.09 10.41
CA LEU A 108 -15.94 -11.25 9.23
C LEU A 108 -16.88 -11.84 8.16
N GLN A 109 -16.73 -13.14 7.86
CA GLN A 109 -17.60 -13.83 6.90
C GLN A 109 -19.07 -13.82 7.35
N SER A 110 -19.35 -13.92 8.65
CA SER A 110 -20.71 -13.90 9.19
C SER A 110 -21.48 -12.60 8.92
N ILE A 111 -20.77 -11.51 8.66
CA ILE A 111 -21.33 -10.19 8.29
C ILE A 111 -21.17 -9.87 6.79
N GLY A 112 -20.83 -10.87 5.96
CA GLY A 112 -20.67 -10.70 4.52
C GLY A 112 -19.32 -10.12 4.08
N GLY A 113 -18.31 -10.12 4.96
CA GLY A 113 -16.97 -9.69 4.62
C GLY A 113 -16.24 -10.70 3.74
N SER A 114 -15.39 -10.20 2.86
CA SER A 114 -14.72 -10.99 1.81
C SER A 114 -13.21 -10.79 1.74
N GLN A 115 -12.64 -9.92 2.57
CA GLN A 115 -11.22 -9.60 2.56
C GLN A 115 -10.69 -9.39 3.98
N ILE A 116 -9.45 -9.79 4.22
CA ILE A 116 -8.70 -9.37 5.40
C ILE A 116 -7.52 -8.48 4.98
N LEU A 117 -7.29 -7.42 5.74
CA LEU A 117 -6.05 -6.65 5.72
C LEU A 117 -5.19 -7.13 6.91
N MET A 118 -4.21 -7.97 6.63
CA MET A 118 -3.41 -8.61 7.68
C MET A 118 -1.96 -8.11 7.66
N GLN A 119 -1.60 -7.34 8.68
CA GLN A 119 -0.27 -6.79 8.87
C GLN A 119 0.16 -7.00 10.33
N GLY A 120 1.45 -7.11 10.58
CA GLY A 120 1.96 -7.25 11.94
C GLY A 120 3.22 -6.44 12.18
N GLY A 121 3.77 -6.60 13.36
CA GLY A 121 5.12 -6.15 13.67
C GLY A 121 6.16 -7.00 12.96
N MET A 122 7.32 -6.43 12.71
CA MET A 122 8.51 -7.16 12.23
C MET A 122 9.09 -7.96 13.40
N ASN A 123 8.56 -9.17 13.60
CA ASN A 123 8.88 -10.04 14.73
C ASN A 123 9.99 -11.03 14.34
N PRO A 124 11.20 -10.92 14.91
CA PRO A 124 12.32 -11.80 14.55
C PRO A 124 12.18 -13.24 15.06
N ASP A 125 11.27 -13.48 16.01
CA ASP A 125 11.08 -14.80 16.62
C ASP A 125 10.14 -15.71 15.81
N LEU A 126 9.43 -15.16 14.80
CA LEU A 126 8.54 -15.93 13.94
C LEU A 126 9.29 -16.39 12.68
N PRO A 127 9.47 -17.71 12.45
CA PRO A 127 10.12 -18.21 11.24
C PRO A 127 9.22 -18.08 10.00
N LEU A 128 9.82 -18.07 8.81
CA LEU A 128 9.05 -18.01 7.54
C LEU A 128 7.99 -19.12 7.44
N SER A 129 8.28 -20.30 7.96
CA SER A 129 7.32 -21.41 8.00
C SER A 129 6.05 -21.09 8.79
N TRP A 130 6.12 -20.26 9.83
CA TRP A 130 4.95 -19.80 10.57
C TRP A 130 3.98 -19.02 9.66
N TYR A 131 4.51 -18.09 8.87
CA TYR A 131 3.71 -17.30 7.92
C TYR A 131 3.11 -18.18 6.81
N GLN A 132 3.88 -19.14 6.30
CA GLN A 132 3.38 -20.09 5.31
C GLN A 132 2.27 -20.98 5.88
N THR A 133 2.45 -21.51 7.08
CA THR A 133 1.42 -22.33 7.77
C THR A 133 0.15 -21.51 7.98
N LEU A 134 0.26 -20.27 8.47
CA LEU A 134 -0.89 -19.38 8.66
C LEU A 134 -1.67 -19.17 7.34
N LEU A 135 -0.97 -18.89 6.24
CA LEU A 135 -1.62 -18.69 4.94
C LEU A 135 -2.30 -19.96 4.42
N CYS A 136 -1.66 -21.14 4.57
CA CYS A 136 -2.26 -22.41 4.18
C CYS A 136 -3.53 -22.71 5.01
N GLU A 137 -3.46 -22.59 6.33
CA GLU A 137 -4.60 -22.83 7.21
C GLU A 137 -5.76 -21.83 6.95
N LEU A 138 -5.44 -20.57 6.66
CA LEU A 138 -6.45 -19.58 6.24
C LEU A 138 -7.09 -19.96 4.89
N GLY A 139 -6.30 -20.43 3.92
CA GLY A 139 -6.80 -20.87 2.63
C GLY A 139 -7.70 -22.10 2.73
N GLU A 140 -7.40 -23.00 3.65
CA GLU A 140 -8.22 -24.20 3.94
C GLU A 140 -9.51 -23.85 4.69
N ALA A 141 -9.41 -23.03 5.74
CA ALA A 141 -10.53 -22.68 6.59
C ALA A 141 -11.50 -21.66 5.97
N CYS A 142 -10.98 -20.71 5.17
CA CYS A 142 -11.70 -19.57 4.64
C CYS A 142 -11.36 -19.32 3.16
N PRO A 143 -11.64 -20.28 2.24
CA PRO A 143 -11.16 -20.24 0.84
C PRO A 143 -11.69 -19.04 0.05
N ASP A 144 -12.86 -18.52 0.40
CA ASP A 144 -13.53 -17.40 -0.29
C ASP A 144 -13.02 -16.04 0.18
N VAL A 145 -12.17 -15.98 1.21
CA VAL A 145 -11.64 -14.72 1.74
C VAL A 145 -10.37 -14.33 0.98
N HIS A 146 -10.32 -13.08 0.54
CA HIS A 146 -9.13 -12.51 -0.07
C HIS A 146 -8.12 -12.13 1.02
N VAL A 147 -6.92 -12.73 0.97
CA VAL A 147 -5.82 -12.41 1.89
C VAL A 147 -4.96 -11.30 1.30
N HIS A 148 -5.13 -10.09 1.82
CA HIS A 148 -4.32 -8.90 1.55
C HIS A 148 -3.37 -8.70 2.72
N ALA A 149 -2.11 -9.15 2.60
CA ALA A 149 -1.26 -9.30 3.76
C ALA A 149 0.20 -8.92 3.51
N PHE A 150 0.92 -8.67 4.61
CA PHE A 150 2.34 -8.40 4.70
C PHE A 150 2.79 -7.18 3.91
N SER A 151 3.05 -6.09 4.62
CA SER A 151 3.58 -4.86 4.02
C SER A 151 5.00 -5.05 3.48
N PRO A 152 5.46 -4.22 2.53
CA PRO A 152 6.84 -4.27 2.06
C PRO A 152 7.91 -4.23 3.16
N PRO A 153 7.79 -3.46 4.25
CA PRO A 153 8.72 -3.56 5.36
C PRO A 153 8.81 -4.96 5.98
N GLU A 154 7.68 -5.67 6.12
CA GLU A 154 7.69 -7.04 6.62
C GLU A 154 8.41 -7.98 5.65
N ILE A 155 8.16 -7.85 4.33
CA ILE A 155 8.88 -8.64 3.31
C ILE A 155 10.38 -8.35 3.31
N VAL A 156 10.77 -7.10 3.49
CA VAL A 156 12.20 -6.72 3.61
C VAL A 156 12.83 -7.38 4.83
N GLU A 157 12.14 -7.36 5.97
CA GLU A 157 12.65 -8.03 7.19
C GLU A 157 12.67 -9.55 7.05
N PHE A 158 11.74 -10.17 6.32
CA PHE A 158 11.84 -11.61 6.00
C PHE A 158 13.11 -11.93 5.21
N VAL A 159 13.54 -11.04 4.31
CA VAL A 159 14.84 -11.19 3.63
C VAL A 159 16.00 -11.08 4.62
N HIS A 160 15.93 -10.16 5.58
CA HIS A 160 16.99 -9.98 6.57
C HIS A 160 17.04 -11.11 7.62
N PHE A 161 15.87 -11.52 8.13
CA PHE A 161 15.79 -12.53 9.20
C PHE A 161 16.12 -13.94 8.70
N PHE A 162 15.72 -14.27 7.47
CA PHE A 162 15.80 -15.65 6.97
C PHE A 162 16.94 -15.87 5.98
N ASP A 163 17.61 -14.82 5.54
CA ASP A 163 18.69 -14.84 4.54
C ASP A 163 18.42 -15.83 3.39
N PRO A 164 17.32 -15.67 2.64
CA PRO A 164 16.92 -16.59 1.62
C PRO A 164 17.96 -16.66 0.49
N PRO A 165 17.99 -17.77 -0.27
CA PRO A 165 18.88 -17.89 -1.40
C PRO A 165 18.58 -16.83 -2.48
N GLY A 166 19.64 -16.31 -3.11
CA GLY A 166 19.57 -15.30 -4.18
C GLY A 166 20.86 -14.50 -4.24
N GLY A 167 21.22 -14.05 -5.43
CA GLY A 167 22.46 -13.29 -5.65
C GLY A 167 22.36 -11.82 -5.23
N ASP A 168 21.15 -11.26 -5.26
CA ASP A 168 20.88 -9.88 -4.89
C ASP A 168 19.57 -9.74 -4.11
N PHE A 169 19.28 -8.52 -3.64
CA PHE A 169 18.09 -8.22 -2.86
C PHE A 169 16.79 -8.55 -3.63
N ARG A 170 16.72 -8.24 -4.93
CA ARG A 170 15.55 -8.52 -5.76
C ARG A 170 15.26 -10.02 -5.86
N ALA A 171 16.30 -10.83 -6.10
CA ALA A 171 16.17 -12.28 -6.15
C ALA A 171 15.72 -12.88 -4.81
N LYS A 172 16.21 -12.34 -3.68
CA LYS A 172 15.79 -12.75 -2.34
C LYS A 172 14.33 -12.39 -2.07
N VAL A 173 13.87 -11.18 -2.45
CA VAL A 173 12.47 -10.77 -2.37
C VAL A 173 11.58 -11.70 -3.21
N ARG A 174 11.97 -12.01 -4.45
CA ARG A 174 11.25 -12.94 -5.33
C ARG A 174 11.09 -14.29 -4.64
N TRP A 175 12.16 -14.84 -4.11
CA TRP A 175 12.15 -16.13 -3.41
C TRP A 175 11.16 -16.16 -2.24
N VAL A 176 11.11 -15.10 -1.43
CA VAL A 176 10.15 -14.97 -0.32
C VAL A 176 8.72 -14.88 -0.86
N LEU A 177 8.47 -14.00 -1.84
CA LEU A 177 7.12 -13.77 -2.36
C LEU A 177 6.54 -15.00 -3.07
N GLU A 178 7.34 -15.74 -3.84
CA GLU A 178 6.90 -16.99 -4.49
C GLU A 178 6.43 -18.02 -3.45
N ARG A 179 7.09 -18.11 -2.30
CA ARG A 179 6.69 -19.04 -1.23
C ARG A 179 5.44 -18.61 -0.50
N LEU A 180 5.31 -17.33 -0.22
CA LEU A 180 4.10 -16.79 0.40
C LEU A 180 2.91 -16.89 -0.56
N GLN A 181 3.12 -16.63 -1.86
CA GLN A 181 2.10 -16.80 -2.89
C GLN A 181 1.65 -18.26 -3.01
N ALA A 182 2.60 -19.20 -3.04
CA ALA A 182 2.29 -20.62 -3.05
C ALA A 182 1.53 -21.08 -1.80
N ALA A 183 1.72 -20.42 -0.66
CA ALA A 183 1.01 -20.67 0.58
C ALA A 183 -0.38 -19.98 0.64
N GLY A 184 -0.72 -19.07 -0.29
CA GLY A 184 -2.04 -18.45 -0.35
C GLY A 184 -2.06 -16.91 -0.27
N LEU A 185 -0.90 -16.23 -0.24
CA LEU A 185 -0.85 -14.77 -0.33
C LEU A 185 -1.40 -14.32 -1.69
N LYS A 186 -2.41 -13.43 -1.67
CA LYS A 186 -3.09 -12.99 -2.91
C LYS A 186 -2.70 -11.56 -3.34
N SER A 187 -2.39 -10.69 -2.38
CA SER A 187 -2.03 -9.29 -2.67
C SER A 187 -1.30 -8.65 -1.47
N ILE A 188 -0.59 -7.54 -1.73
CA ILE A 188 0.25 -6.87 -0.73
C ILE A 188 -0.26 -5.45 -0.46
N PRO A 189 -0.55 -5.09 0.80
CA PRO A 189 -0.92 -3.72 1.19
C PRO A 189 0.24 -2.75 1.13
N GLY A 190 -0.08 -1.47 0.90
CA GLY A 190 0.89 -0.38 0.77
C GLY A 190 1.52 0.10 2.07
N GLY A 191 1.27 -0.59 3.19
CA GLY A 191 1.82 -0.19 4.48
C GLY A 191 3.33 0.04 4.44
N GLY A 192 3.82 0.99 5.23
CA GLY A 192 5.23 1.37 5.21
C GLY A 192 5.64 2.30 4.08
N GLY A 193 4.73 2.68 3.17
CA GLY A 193 4.96 3.72 2.16
C GLY A 193 5.21 5.08 2.79
N GLU A 194 4.37 5.49 3.70
CA GLU A 194 4.32 6.79 4.41
C GLU A 194 4.69 7.98 3.52
N ILE A 195 5.96 8.37 3.51
CA ILE A 195 6.56 9.37 2.61
C ILE A 195 7.90 8.83 2.08
N PHE A 196 8.16 8.96 0.78
CA PHE A 196 9.40 8.46 0.18
C PHE A 196 10.59 9.41 0.28
N ALA A 197 10.37 10.68 0.61
CA ALA A 197 11.45 11.61 0.86
C ALA A 197 12.35 11.10 1.99
N SER A 198 13.61 10.80 1.68
CA SER A 198 14.52 10.09 2.59
C SER A 198 14.79 10.84 3.89
N ALA A 199 14.80 12.19 3.87
CA ALA A 199 14.99 13.03 5.05
C ALA A 199 13.83 12.92 6.04
N VAL A 200 12.58 12.88 5.53
CA VAL A 200 11.37 12.69 6.32
C VAL A 200 11.34 11.25 6.85
N ARG A 201 11.53 10.28 5.96
CA ARG A 201 11.45 8.85 6.24
C ARG A 201 12.39 8.42 7.37
N ARG A 202 13.64 8.93 7.36
CA ARG A 202 14.60 8.67 8.45
C ARG A 202 14.15 9.19 9.82
N LYS A 203 13.30 10.22 9.87
CA LYS A 203 12.81 10.77 11.14
C LYS A 203 11.59 10.03 11.69
N ILE A 204 10.71 9.55 10.83
CA ILE A 204 9.44 8.94 11.26
C ILE A 204 9.48 7.41 11.28
N GLY A 205 10.19 6.78 10.37
CA GLY A 205 10.20 5.34 10.14
C GLY A 205 11.49 4.68 10.62
N LEU A 206 11.86 4.87 11.88
CA LEU A 206 13.09 4.32 12.46
C LEU A 206 13.10 2.78 12.35
N GLY A 207 14.09 2.23 11.64
CA GLY A 207 14.22 0.78 11.41
C GLY A 207 13.36 0.24 10.27
N LYS A 208 12.62 1.09 9.52
CA LYS A 208 11.92 0.66 8.30
C LYS A 208 12.81 0.76 7.06
N CYS A 209 12.48 -0.04 6.06
CA CYS A 209 13.15 -0.02 4.76
C CYS A 209 13.07 1.36 4.08
N ASN A 210 14.01 1.65 3.20
CA ASN A 210 14.01 2.87 2.39
C ASN A 210 12.99 2.79 1.24
N ALA A 211 12.83 3.89 0.48
CA ALA A 211 11.88 3.97 -0.62
C ALA A 211 12.20 2.95 -1.73
N ASP A 212 13.46 2.82 -2.12
CA ASP A 212 13.87 1.94 -3.22
C ASP A 212 13.61 0.47 -2.91
N THR A 213 13.89 0.03 -1.69
CA THR A 213 13.58 -1.35 -1.26
C THR A 213 12.08 -1.60 -1.19
N TRP A 214 11.29 -0.62 -0.70
CA TRP A 214 9.83 -0.70 -0.69
C TRP A 214 9.27 -0.85 -2.10
N LEU A 215 9.70 0.01 -3.03
CA LEU A 215 9.27 0.01 -4.44
C LEU A 215 9.73 -1.28 -5.15
N THR A 216 10.91 -1.79 -4.83
CA THR A 216 11.41 -3.06 -5.36
C THR A 216 10.53 -4.24 -4.94
N VAL A 217 10.09 -4.32 -3.68
CA VAL A 217 9.17 -5.36 -3.22
C VAL A 217 7.87 -5.33 -4.03
N MET A 218 7.27 -4.14 -4.20
CA MET A 218 6.03 -4.01 -4.98
C MET A 218 6.21 -4.40 -6.45
N HIS A 219 7.33 -4.00 -7.04
CA HIS A 219 7.60 -4.36 -8.44
C HIS A 219 7.82 -5.87 -8.65
N VAL A 220 8.46 -6.55 -7.70
CA VAL A 220 8.57 -8.02 -7.74
C VAL A 220 7.19 -8.68 -7.52
N ALA A 221 6.35 -8.12 -6.64
CA ALA A 221 4.98 -8.61 -6.48
C ALA A 221 4.18 -8.48 -7.78
N HIS A 222 4.31 -7.34 -8.49
CA HIS A 222 3.66 -7.13 -9.78
C HIS A 222 4.17 -8.11 -10.85
N GLU A 223 5.48 -8.39 -10.88
CA GLU A 223 6.07 -9.39 -11.77
C GLU A 223 5.50 -10.80 -11.52
N LEU A 224 5.17 -11.12 -10.27
CA LEU A 224 4.52 -12.38 -9.88
C LEU A 224 2.99 -12.40 -10.07
N GLY A 225 2.41 -11.36 -10.67
CA GLY A 225 0.97 -11.24 -10.93
C GLY A 225 0.14 -10.79 -9.71
N MET A 226 0.78 -10.43 -8.59
CA MET A 226 0.07 -9.94 -7.41
C MET A 226 -0.26 -8.46 -7.53
N ASN A 227 -1.53 -8.10 -7.31
CA ASN A 227 -1.92 -6.70 -7.16
C ASN A 227 -1.50 -6.15 -5.80
N THR A 228 -1.30 -4.84 -5.74
CA THR A 228 -0.89 -4.15 -4.50
C THR A 228 -1.67 -2.86 -4.30
N SER A 229 -1.52 -2.25 -3.14
CA SER A 229 -1.92 -0.85 -2.93
C SER A 229 -0.70 0.04 -2.65
N ALA A 230 -0.86 1.33 -2.80
CA ALA A 230 0.12 2.32 -2.34
C ALA A 230 -0.52 3.22 -1.29
N THR A 231 0.27 3.68 -0.32
CA THR A 231 -0.20 4.52 0.77
C THR A 231 0.68 5.74 0.94
N MET A 232 0.09 6.85 1.39
CA MET A 232 0.81 8.04 1.81
C MET A 232 0.29 8.51 3.17
N MET A 233 1.18 8.69 4.12
CA MET A 233 0.87 9.36 5.39
C MET A 233 1.32 10.81 5.27
N PHE A 234 0.39 11.75 5.45
CA PHE A 234 0.65 13.18 5.31
C PHE A 234 0.10 13.97 6.50
N GLY A 235 0.53 15.22 6.63
CA GLY A 235 0.09 16.11 7.70
C GLY A 235 0.94 16.01 8.97
N HIS A 236 2.20 15.54 8.86
CA HIS A 236 3.12 15.46 9.99
C HIS A 236 4.32 16.42 9.85
N ILE A 237 5.48 15.99 9.33
CA ILE A 237 6.71 16.81 9.22
C ILE A 237 7.17 17.03 7.77
N GLU A 238 6.48 16.43 6.83
CA GLU A 238 6.77 16.55 5.41
C GLU A 238 6.33 17.89 4.84
N GLY A 239 6.99 18.33 3.77
CA GLY A 239 6.54 19.45 2.94
C GLY A 239 5.64 18.98 1.78
N ILE A 240 5.01 19.96 1.10
CA ILE A 240 4.17 19.71 -0.07
C ILE A 240 4.97 19.03 -1.19
N ALA A 241 6.20 19.50 -1.41
CA ALA A 241 7.10 18.90 -2.40
C ALA A 241 7.38 17.42 -2.13
N ASP A 242 7.46 17.00 -0.85
CA ASP A 242 7.66 15.59 -0.47
C ASP A 242 6.44 14.73 -0.83
N ARG A 243 5.21 15.29 -0.68
CA ARG A 243 3.97 14.61 -1.09
C ARG A 243 3.91 14.44 -2.61
N ILE A 244 4.21 15.49 -3.37
CA ILE A 244 4.26 15.44 -4.83
C ILE A 244 5.30 14.41 -5.30
N HIS A 245 6.50 14.45 -4.72
CA HIS A 245 7.56 13.48 -5.02
C HIS A 245 7.12 12.04 -4.73
N HIS A 246 6.42 11.79 -3.63
CA HIS A 246 5.89 10.46 -3.29
C HIS A 246 4.90 9.97 -4.36
N MET A 247 3.91 10.79 -4.71
CA MET A 247 2.91 10.44 -5.73
C MET A 247 3.55 10.23 -7.11
N ASP A 248 4.55 11.05 -7.47
CA ASP A 248 5.26 10.91 -8.74
C ASP A 248 6.08 9.61 -8.82
N LEU A 249 6.72 9.19 -7.71
CA LEU A 249 7.41 7.90 -7.64
C LEU A 249 6.44 6.73 -7.77
N VAL A 250 5.31 6.73 -7.06
CA VAL A 250 4.28 5.68 -7.19
C VAL A 250 3.81 5.60 -8.64
N ARG A 251 3.53 6.75 -9.28
CA ARG A 251 3.12 6.81 -10.69
C ARG A 251 4.18 6.22 -11.63
N LYS A 252 5.44 6.60 -11.46
CA LYS A 252 6.56 6.09 -12.28
C LYS A 252 6.72 4.57 -12.15
N TRP A 253 6.58 4.04 -10.94
CA TRP A 253 6.67 2.61 -10.72
C TRP A 253 5.41 1.86 -11.21
N GLN A 254 4.24 2.50 -11.18
CA GLN A 254 3.04 1.96 -11.84
C GLN A 254 3.27 1.83 -13.35
N ASP A 255 3.75 2.91 -13.99
CA ASP A 255 4.03 2.92 -15.43
C ASP A 255 5.08 1.84 -15.78
N LYS A 256 6.11 1.70 -14.94
CA LYS A 256 7.12 0.68 -15.11
C LYS A 256 6.53 -0.74 -15.02
N SER A 257 5.72 -1.02 -14.01
CA SER A 257 5.10 -2.34 -13.84
C SER A 257 4.16 -2.68 -15.00
N LEU A 258 3.36 -1.70 -15.46
CA LEU A 258 2.48 -1.88 -16.62
C LEU A 258 3.29 -2.15 -17.90
N SER A 259 4.37 -1.38 -18.12
CA SER A 259 5.25 -1.58 -19.29
C SER A 259 5.94 -2.95 -19.27
N ASP A 260 6.42 -3.37 -18.10
CA ASP A 260 7.23 -4.59 -17.97
C ASP A 260 6.37 -5.86 -17.98
N PHE A 261 5.16 -5.83 -17.40
CA PHE A 261 4.45 -7.06 -17.03
C PHE A 261 2.99 -7.15 -17.47
N GLU A 262 2.33 -6.09 -17.94
CA GLU A 262 0.89 -6.12 -18.24
C GLU A 262 0.52 -7.19 -19.27
N ARG A 263 1.38 -7.42 -20.26
CA ARG A 263 1.14 -8.42 -21.32
C ARG A 263 1.20 -9.86 -20.81
N ASP A 264 1.93 -10.10 -19.72
CA ASP A 264 2.16 -11.41 -19.13
C ASP A 264 1.25 -11.67 -17.91
N GLY A 265 0.21 -10.85 -17.72
CA GLY A 265 -0.71 -10.97 -16.58
C GLY A 265 -0.14 -10.43 -15.27
N GLY A 266 0.83 -9.54 -15.33
CA GLY A 266 1.43 -8.90 -14.16
C GLY A 266 0.45 -8.07 -13.35
N GLY A 267 0.76 -7.91 -12.06
CA GLY A 267 0.00 -7.08 -11.13
C GLY A 267 0.31 -5.59 -11.27
N ARG A 268 -0.41 -4.80 -10.48
CA ARG A 268 -0.29 -3.34 -10.48
C ARG A 268 -0.74 -2.75 -9.14
N TYR A 269 -0.49 -1.47 -8.92
CA TYR A 269 -1.19 -0.74 -7.84
C TYR A 269 -2.65 -0.57 -8.21
N MET A 270 -3.55 -1.09 -7.38
CA MET A 270 -5.00 -1.01 -7.58
C MET A 270 -5.64 0.15 -6.83
N ALA A 271 -5.01 0.59 -5.75
CA ALA A 271 -5.49 1.68 -4.91
C ALA A 271 -4.33 2.53 -4.40
N PHE A 272 -4.61 3.82 -4.19
CA PHE A 272 -3.75 4.77 -3.46
C PHE A 272 -4.55 5.28 -2.25
N ILE A 273 -4.03 5.11 -1.05
CA ILE A 273 -4.70 5.33 0.23
C ILE A 273 -3.95 6.39 1.05
#